data_f998c3a4af80951b7251b2be881f6f24
#
_entry.id   f998c3a4af80951b7251b2be881f6f24
#
_cell.length_a   1.000
_cell.length_b   1.000
_cell.length_c   1.000
_cell.angle_alpha   90.00
_cell.angle_beta   90.00
_cell.angle_gamma   90.00
#
_symmetry.space_group_name_H-M   'P 1'
#
loop_
_entity.id
_entity.type
_entity.pdbx_description
1 polymer ?
#
loop_
_entity_poly.entity_id
_entity_poly.type
_entity_poly.pdbx_seq_one_letter_code
_entity_poly.pdbx_strand_id
1 'polypeptide(L)'
;MDILSNIFGPDKEGLRRSHVKNLVSIALADGHLSEDEWELLVYLASRLGMEEEEINAIRENPEAVKFVMPKTHDQRVQQIEDLVLLMTIDHDINPNEVELCKKISLKLDVLPQIVDDIITGRSQE
;
A
#
# COMPACT_ATOMS: atom_id res chain seq x y z
N MET A 1 31.30 5.49 -4.75
CA MET A 1 29.87 5.13 -4.71
C MET A 1 29.13 5.92 -5.78
N ASP A 2 28.28 5.23 -6.49
CA ASP A 2 27.50 5.81 -7.58
C ASP A 2 26.35 6.65 -7.00
N ILE A 3 26.20 7.88 -7.50
CA ILE A 3 25.08 8.75 -7.09
C ILE A 3 23.74 8.09 -7.43
N LEU A 4 23.68 7.39 -8.56
CA LEU A 4 22.46 6.70 -8.96
C LEU A 4 22.08 5.59 -7.97
N SER A 5 23.05 4.93 -7.38
CA SER A 5 22.80 3.91 -6.37
C SER A 5 22.14 4.50 -5.13
N ASN A 6 22.48 5.74 -4.76
CA ASN A 6 21.87 6.40 -3.62
C ASN A 6 20.43 6.84 -3.91
N ILE A 7 20.13 7.17 -5.17
CA ILE A 7 18.81 7.66 -5.56
C ILE A 7 17.89 6.52 -5.98
N PHE A 8 18.40 5.56 -6.73
CA PHE A 8 17.61 4.49 -7.37
C PHE A 8 17.98 3.09 -6.91
N GLY A 9 18.86 2.96 -5.92
CA GLY A 9 19.41 1.69 -5.49
C GLY A 9 18.46 0.86 -4.63
N PRO A 10 19.03 0.06 -3.71
CA PRO A 10 18.26 -0.90 -2.91
C PRO A 10 17.08 -0.30 -2.16
N ASP A 11 17.20 0.96 -1.71
CA ASP A 11 16.15 1.63 -0.96
C ASP A 11 14.88 1.79 -1.79
N LYS A 12 15.03 2.10 -3.08
CA LYS A 12 13.87 2.28 -3.97
C LYS A 12 13.14 0.96 -4.17
N GLU A 13 13.87 -0.11 -4.38
CA GLU A 13 13.26 -1.43 -4.55
C GLU A 13 12.61 -1.91 -3.26
N GLY A 14 13.31 -1.73 -2.13
CA GLY A 14 12.75 -2.06 -0.83
C GLY A 14 11.48 -1.27 -0.54
N LEU A 15 11.47 0.00 -0.91
CA LEU A 15 10.31 0.86 -0.71
C LEU A 15 9.10 0.36 -1.51
N ARG A 16 9.30 -0.02 -2.76
CA ARG A 16 8.22 -0.57 -3.60
C ARG A 16 7.68 -1.86 -3.00
N ARG A 17 8.55 -2.76 -2.59
CA ARG A 17 8.14 -4.02 -2.01
C ARG A 17 7.38 -3.80 -0.71
N SER A 18 7.83 -2.85 0.12
CA SER A 18 7.15 -2.49 1.36
C SER A 18 5.73 -1.99 1.09
N HIS A 19 5.58 -1.12 0.09
CA HIS A 19 4.27 -0.58 -0.26
C HIS A 19 3.33 -1.67 -0.78
N VAL A 20 3.84 -2.54 -1.65
CA VAL A 20 3.02 -3.64 -2.18
C VAL A 20 2.64 -4.62 -1.08
N LYS A 21 3.54 -4.88 -0.14
CA LYS A 21 3.19 -5.69 1.03
C LYS A 21 2.01 -5.09 1.79
N ASN A 22 2.02 -3.78 1.99
CA ASN A 22 0.93 -3.10 2.69
C ASN A 22 -0.38 -3.21 1.91
N LEU A 23 -0.32 -3.06 0.59
CA LEU A 23 -1.50 -3.24 -0.27
C LEU A 23 -2.05 -4.67 -0.16
N VAL A 24 -1.16 -5.67 -0.22
CA VAL A 24 -1.56 -7.07 -0.07
C VAL A 24 -2.21 -7.29 1.30
N SER A 25 -1.63 -6.72 2.36
CA SER A 25 -2.15 -6.88 3.72
C SER A 25 -3.57 -6.31 3.84
N ILE A 26 -3.82 -5.16 3.25
CA ILE A 26 -5.17 -4.57 3.24
C ILE A 26 -6.14 -5.46 2.47
N ALA A 27 -5.73 -5.93 1.30
CA ALA A 27 -6.60 -6.76 0.45
C ALA A 27 -7.00 -8.06 1.14
N LEU A 28 -6.15 -8.60 2.01
CA LEU A 28 -6.39 -9.86 2.70
C LEU A 28 -6.90 -9.69 4.13
N ALA A 29 -7.12 -8.46 4.59
CA ALA A 29 -7.42 -8.19 5.99
C ALA A 29 -8.71 -8.85 6.47
N ASP A 30 -9.70 -9.02 5.61
CA ASP A 30 -10.96 -9.66 5.96
C ASP A 30 -11.03 -11.13 5.57
N GLY A 31 -9.92 -11.68 5.06
CA GLY A 31 -9.86 -13.05 4.61
C GLY A 31 -10.48 -13.30 3.24
N HIS A 32 -10.93 -12.24 2.59
CA HIS A 32 -11.58 -12.33 1.27
C HIS A 32 -10.94 -11.34 0.32
N LEU A 33 -10.44 -11.84 -0.81
CA LEU A 33 -9.84 -11.00 -1.83
C LEU A 33 -10.72 -11.03 -3.07
N SER A 34 -11.35 -9.90 -3.38
CA SER A 34 -12.17 -9.82 -4.58
C SER A 34 -11.28 -9.72 -5.82
N GLU A 35 -11.86 -10.09 -6.96
CA GLU A 35 -11.16 -10.00 -8.23
C GLU A 35 -10.81 -8.54 -8.56
N ASP A 36 -11.74 -7.62 -8.29
CA ASP A 36 -11.54 -6.19 -8.53
C ASP A 36 -10.41 -5.64 -7.67
N GLU A 37 -10.33 -6.05 -6.41
CA GLU A 37 -9.25 -5.63 -5.53
C GLU A 37 -7.91 -6.14 -6.03
N TRP A 38 -7.86 -7.41 -6.46
CA TRP A 38 -6.62 -7.98 -6.97
C TRP A 38 -6.16 -7.26 -8.24
N GLU A 39 -7.07 -7.01 -9.17
CA GLU A 39 -6.74 -6.29 -10.40
C GLU A 39 -6.21 -4.89 -10.12
N LEU A 40 -6.83 -4.17 -9.20
CA LEU A 40 -6.36 -2.85 -8.82
C LEU A 40 -4.98 -2.92 -8.17
N LEU A 41 -4.78 -3.90 -7.28
CA LEU A 41 -3.49 -4.08 -6.61
C LEU A 41 -2.39 -4.33 -7.63
N VAL A 42 -2.64 -5.22 -8.58
CA VAL A 42 -1.66 -5.52 -9.64
C VAL A 42 -1.38 -4.27 -10.47
N TYR A 43 -2.41 -3.50 -10.79
CA TYR A 43 -2.24 -2.25 -11.54
C TYR A 43 -1.35 -1.26 -10.77
N LEU A 44 -1.65 -1.04 -9.49
CA LEU A 44 -0.86 -0.12 -8.67
C LEU A 44 0.60 -0.58 -8.56
N ALA A 45 0.81 -1.87 -8.36
CA ALA A 45 2.16 -2.42 -8.27
C ALA A 45 2.91 -2.33 -9.59
N SER A 46 2.21 -2.56 -10.72
CA SER A 46 2.85 -2.49 -12.02
C SER A 46 3.32 -1.07 -12.35
N ARG A 47 2.61 -0.05 -11.86
CA ARG A 47 3.04 1.34 -12.01
C ARG A 47 4.34 1.62 -11.27
N LEU A 48 4.65 0.81 -10.26
CA LEU A 48 5.91 0.91 -9.53
C LEU A 48 7.02 0.09 -10.19
N GLY A 49 6.71 -0.58 -11.31
CA GLY A 49 7.68 -1.39 -12.02
C GLY A 49 7.76 -2.83 -11.54
N MET A 50 6.79 -3.28 -10.76
CA MET A 50 6.79 -4.63 -10.22
C MET A 50 6.02 -5.58 -11.12
N GLU A 51 6.60 -6.77 -11.36
CA GLU A 51 5.94 -7.78 -12.18
C GLU A 51 5.02 -8.65 -11.33
N GLU A 52 4.04 -9.27 -11.98
CA GLU A 52 3.05 -10.08 -11.30
C GLU A 52 3.65 -11.22 -10.48
N GLU A 53 4.74 -11.81 -10.97
CA GLU A 53 5.44 -12.87 -10.23
C GLU A 53 5.94 -12.39 -8.89
N GLU A 54 6.47 -11.15 -8.84
CA GLU A 54 6.95 -10.56 -7.59
C GLU A 54 5.78 -10.28 -6.65
N ILE A 55 4.67 -9.82 -7.20
CA ILE A 55 3.47 -9.54 -6.42
C ILE A 55 2.93 -10.82 -5.80
N ASN A 56 2.89 -11.89 -6.57
CA ASN A 56 2.46 -13.20 -6.06
C ASN A 56 3.38 -13.73 -4.96
N ALA A 57 4.68 -13.52 -5.11
CA ALA A 57 5.65 -13.92 -4.08
C ALA A 57 5.40 -13.18 -2.77
N ILE A 58 5.08 -11.88 -2.85
CA ILE A 58 4.76 -11.10 -1.66
C ILE A 58 3.46 -11.58 -1.04
N ARG A 59 2.48 -11.90 -1.86
CA ARG A 59 1.19 -12.41 -1.40
C ARG A 59 1.35 -13.73 -0.64
N GLU A 60 2.22 -14.61 -1.14
CA GLU A 60 2.45 -15.91 -0.50
C GLU A 60 3.21 -15.80 0.82
N ASN A 61 4.11 -14.81 0.92
CA ASN A 61 4.92 -14.65 2.14
C ASN A 61 5.17 -13.17 2.43
N PRO A 62 4.13 -12.44 2.83
CA PRO A 62 4.28 -11.01 3.10
C PRO A 62 5.24 -10.71 4.25
N GLU A 63 5.40 -11.66 5.17
CA GLU A 63 6.26 -11.48 6.34
C GLU A 63 7.74 -11.39 5.96
N ALA A 64 8.12 -11.89 4.78
CA ALA A 64 9.50 -11.80 4.31
C ALA A 64 9.87 -10.40 3.85
N VAL A 65 8.89 -9.50 3.66
CA VAL A 65 9.14 -8.15 3.17
C VAL A 65 9.31 -7.19 4.34
N LYS A 66 10.42 -6.47 4.36
CA LYS A 66 10.70 -5.49 5.41
C LYS A 66 9.97 -4.18 5.16
N PHE A 67 9.47 -3.58 6.23
CA PHE A 67 8.92 -2.25 6.17
C PHE A 67 10.01 -1.23 5.84
N VAL A 68 9.75 -0.34 4.89
CA VAL A 68 10.66 0.74 4.53
C VAL A 68 9.89 2.06 4.58
N MET A 69 10.45 3.02 5.32
CA MET A 69 9.83 4.33 5.49
C MET A 69 10.12 5.23 4.29
N PRO A 70 9.08 5.75 3.61
CA PRO A 70 9.31 6.78 2.58
C PRO A 70 9.94 8.02 3.18
N LYS A 71 10.75 8.71 2.40
CA LYS A 71 11.54 9.84 2.90
C LYS A 71 10.72 11.11 3.12
N THR A 72 9.70 11.36 2.32
CA THR A 72 8.93 12.59 2.41
C THR A 72 7.51 12.32 2.90
N HIS A 73 6.92 13.33 3.53
CA HIS A 73 5.53 13.26 3.98
C HIS A 73 4.59 12.99 2.80
N ASP A 74 4.82 13.66 1.67
CA ASP A 74 3.98 13.49 0.48
C ASP A 74 4.00 12.05 -0.01
N GLN A 75 5.17 11.40 -0.01
CA GLN A 75 5.28 9.99 -0.41
C GLN A 75 4.52 9.08 0.56
N ARG A 76 4.56 9.39 1.85
CA ARG A 76 3.86 8.60 2.87
C ARG A 76 2.35 8.73 2.70
N VAL A 77 1.87 9.95 2.49
CA VAL A 77 0.44 10.19 2.25
C VAL A 77 -0.01 9.51 0.96
N GLN A 78 0.82 9.55 -0.09
CA GLN A 78 0.49 8.90 -1.35
C GLN A 78 0.29 7.39 -1.15
N GLN A 79 1.13 6.76 -0.33
CA GLN A 79 0.95 5.34 -0.03
C GLN A 79 -0.38 5.09 0.66
N ILE A 80 -0.76 5.96 1.60
CA ILE A 80 -2.05 5.84 2.29
C ILE A 80 -3.21 6.03 1.31
N GLU A 81 -3.09 6.97 0.38
CA GLU A 81 -4.12 7.16 -0.65
C GLU A 81 -4.32 5.90 -1.50
N ASP A 82 -3.23 5.21 -1.85
CA ASP A 82 -3.33 3.95 -2.58
C ASP A 82 -4.05 2.87 -1.77
N LEU A 83 -3.75 2.79 -0.46
CA LEU A 83 -4.42 1.85 0.42
C LEU A 83 -5.91 2.13 0.51
N VAL A 84 -6.29 3.41 0.65
CA VAL A 84 -7.69 3.79 0.71
C VAL A 84 -8.40 3.50 -0.61
N LEU A 85 -7.74 3.78 -1.73
CA LEU A 85 -8.29 3.46 -3.04
C LEU A 85 -8.64 1.98 -3.14
N LEU A 86 -7.72 1.12 -2.69
CA LEU A 86 -7.94 -0.32 -2.69
C LEU A 86 -9.13 -0.71 -1.80
N MET A 87 -9.24 -0.11 -0.62
CA MET A 87 -10.34 -0.41 0.30
C MET A 87 -11.70 0.00 -0.24
N THR A 88 -11.74 1.02 -1.09
CA THR A 88 -13.01 1.61 -1.53
C THR A 88 -13.45 1.16 -2.91
N ILE A 89 -12.68 0.30 -3.58
CA ILE A 89 -12.98 -0.12 -4.96
C ILE A 89 -14.34 -0.80 -5.08
N ASP A 90 -14.74 -1.57 -4.07
CA ASP A 90 -16.00 -2.32 -4.07
C ASP A 90 -17.17 -1.53 -3.49
N HIS A 91 -16.95 -0.29 -3.07
CA HIS A 91 -17.94 0.54 -2.39
C HIS A 91 -18.40 -0.04 -1.05
N ASP A 92 -17.73 -1.06 -0.56
CA ASP A 92 -18.03 -1.71 0.72
C ASP A 92 -16.78 -1.67 1.59
N ILE A 93 -16.70 -0.65 2.44
CA ILE A 93 -15.53 -0.43 3.26
C ILE A 93 -15.58 -1.33 4.49
N ASN A 94 -14.63 -2.25 4.58
CA ASN A 94 -14.56 -3.19 5.68
C ASN A 94 -13.86 -2.55 6.89
N PRO A 95 -14.47 -2.57 8.10
CA PRO A 95 -13.85 -1.99 9.28
C PRO A 95 -12.47 -2.56 9.60
N ASN A 96 -12.23 -3.83 9.34
CA ASN A 96 -10.92 -4.44 9.58
C ASN A 96 -9.85 -3.85 8.67
N GLU A 97 -10.21 -3.54 7.43
CA GLU A 97 -9.29 -2.90 6.50
C GLU A 97 -8.97 -1.48 6.95
N VAL A 98 -9.98 -0.74 7.40
CA VAL A 98 -9.78 0.63 7.89
C VAL A 98 -8.84 0.62 9.10
N GLU A 99 -9.08 -0.28 10.03
CA GLU A 99 -8.24 -0.35 11.22
C GLU A 99 -6.80 -0.70 10.88
N LEU A 100 -6.59 -1.66 9.98
CA LEU A 100 -5.25 -2.01 9.54
C LEU A 100 -4.58 -0.84 8.82
N CYS A 101 -5.33 -0.13 7.97
CA CYS A 101 -4.81 1.04 7.29
C CYS A 101 -4.35 2.11 8.28
N LYS A 102 -5.10 2.31 9.36
CA LYS A 102 -4.71 3.25 10.40
C LYS A 102 -3.43 2.82 11.12
N LYS A 103 -3.26 1.53 11.34
CA LYS A 103 -2.02 1.00 11.92
C LYS A 103 -0.84 1.23 10.99
N ILE A 104 -1.04 1.01 9.70
CA ILE A 104 0.00 1.25 8.70
C ILE A 104 0.35 2.75 8.66
N SER A 105 -0.67 3.63 8.74
CA SER A 105 -0.40 5.07 8.74
C SER A 105 0.48 5.48 9.91
N LEU A 106 0.26 4.90 11.09
CA LEU A 106 1.11 5.17 12.24
C LEU A 106 2.55 4.74 11.98
N LYS A 107 2.76 3.60 11.33
CA LYS A 107 4.11 3.17 10.95
C LYS A 107 4.73 4.13 9.96
N LEU A 108 3.92 4.76 9.12
CA LEU A 108 4.39 5.75 8.14
C LEU A 108 4.56 7.15 8.77
N ASP A 109 4.36 7.25 10.08
CA ASP A 109 4.45 8.52 10.80
C ASP A 109 3.44 9.54 10.28
N VAL A 110 2.24 9.08 9.99
CA VAL A 110 1.11 9.91 9.55
C VAL A 110 -0.04 9.67 10.51
N LEU A 111 -0.73 10.74 10.89
CA LEU A 111 -1.85 10.63 11.80
C LEU A 111 -2.97 9.78 11.20
N PRO A 112 -3.54 8.84 11.97
CA PRO A 112 -4.61 7.99 11.47
C PRO A 112 -5.84 8.76 10.98
N GLN A 113 -6.05 9.98 11.46
CA GLN A 113 -7.14 10.83 11.01
C GLN A 113 -7.08 11.06 9.49
N ILE A 114 -5.89 11.04 8.91
CA ILE A 114 -5.72 11.21 7.46
C ILE A 114 -6.48 10.11 6.71
N VAL A 115 -6.49 8.88 7.25
CA VAL A 115 -7.24 7.79 6.63
C VAL A 115 -8.72 8.14 6.53
N ASP A 116 -9.30 8.60 7.64
CA ASP A 116 -10.72 8.99 7.66
C ASP A 116 -11.00 10.15 6.71
N ASP A 117 -10.10 11.13 6.67
CA ASP A 117 -10.26 12.29 5.81
C ASP A 117 -10.26 11.90 4.32
N ILE A 118 -9.38 10.98 3.93
CA ILE A 118 -9.32 10.53 2.55
C ILE A 118 -10.58 9.73 2.20
N ILE A 119 -11.02 8.86 3.09
CA ILE A 119 -12.24 8.07 2.87
C ILE A 119 -13.44 9.01 2.69
N THR A 120 -13.57 10.01 3.56
CA THR A 120 -14.67 10.98 3.49
C THR A 120 -14.64 11.76 2.18
N GLY A 121 -13.46 12.19 1.75
CA GLY A 121 -13.31 12.89 0.49
C GLY A 121 -13.74 12.07 -0.71
N ARG A 122 -13.41 10.79 -0.72
CA ARG A 122 -13.81 9.89 -1.81
C ARG A 122 -15.31 9.60 -1.80
N SER A 123 -15.91 9.54 -0.61
CA SER A 123 -17.35 9.29 -0.48
C SER A 123 -18.19 10.44 -1.02
N GLN A 124 -17.63 11.64 -1.05
CA GLN A 124 -18.34 12.83 -1.51
C GLN A 124 -18.21 13.06 -3.02
N GLU A 125 -17.36 12.30 -3.66
CA GLU A 125 -17.20 12.35 -5.12
C GLU A 125 -18.21 11.41 -5.81
#